data_3f1da72405f62f4f7433301dcc5ab346
#
_entry.id   3f1da72405f62f4f7433301dcc5ab346
#
_cell.length_a   1.000
_cell.length_b   1.000
_cell.length_c   1.000
_cell.angle_alpha   90.00
_cell.angle_beta   90.00
_cell.angle_gamma   90.00
#
_symmetry.space_group_name_H-M   'P 1'
#
loop_
_entity.id
_entity.type
_entity.pdbx_description
1 polymer ?
#
loop_
_entity_poly.entity_id
_entity_poly.type
_entity_poly.pdbx_seq_one_letter_code
_entity_poly.pdbx_strand_id
1 'polypeptide(L)'
;LDYGPTVILKHEPSDGPLFYTLYGHLSRSSLKILKIGQLVRGGMPLAETGNSNENGGWIPHVHFQIILDLFDSKGNYPGVALPSQQKVWNSICPDPGFMLGLNKRGTSKEINYEKLFKRRSNIFGPSLSLNYKNPLIILQGRAQSLIDHEGQFYLDCVNNVAHVGHSHPSVSKALVDQSYVLNTNTRYINNINIEYAERLCNLFPEPLNTCFLVCSGSEANELALRLAYAFSGQKDVIVVEEAYHGNTIANIDISPYKHNGPGGEGPPEWVHEIPMPYVXX
;
A
#
# COMPACT_ATOMS: atom_id res chain seq x y z
N LEU A 1 22.01 -28.98 -7.56
CA LEU A 1 20.99 -28.39 -8.41
C LEU A 1 21.65 -27.45 -9.41
N ASP A 2 21.34 -27.63 -10.68
CA ASP A 2 21.94 -26.83 -11.75
C ASP A 2 21.02 -25.66 -12.07
N TYR A 3 21.51 -24.44 -11.89
CA TYR A 3 20.80 -23.21 -12.25
C TYR A 3 20.88 -22.90 -13.75
N GLY A 4 21.69 -23.66 -14.49
CA GLY A 4 22.02 -23.24 -15.83
C GLY A 4 22.82 -21.92 -15.83
N PRO A 5 22.73 -21.15 -16.89
CA PRO A 5 23.39 -19.83 -16.93
C PRO A 5 22.91 -18.91 -15.82
N THR A 6 23.88 -18.28 -15.12
CA THR A 6 23.63 -17.51 -13.90
C THR A 6 24.42 -16.21 -13.91
N VAL A 7 23.83 -15.15 -13.38
CA VAL A 7 24.48 -13.84 -13.18
C VAL A 7 24.39 -13.49 -11.70
N ILE A 8 25.49 -13.01 -11.14
CA ILE A 8 25.52 -12.45 -9.79
C ILE A 8 25.92 -10.97 -9.91
N LEU A 9 25.07 -10.09 -9.40
CA LEU A 9 25.35 -8.66 -9.33
C LEU A 9 25.83 -8.30 -7.92
N LYS A 10 26.87 -7.48 -7.85
CA LYS A 10 27.37 -6.88 -6.61
C LYS A 10 26.67 -5.54 -6.41
N HIS A 11 26.21 -5.26 -5.22
CA HIS A 11 25.57 -4.00 -4.84
C HIS A 11 26.35 -3.34 -3.70
N GLU A 12 26.74 -2.09 -3.90
CA GLU A 12 27.48 -1.30 -2.91
C GLU A 12 26.69 -0.02 -2.61
N PRO A 13 25.61 -0.14 -1.78
CA PRO A 13 24.82 1.05 -1.44
C PRO A 13 25.64 2.00 -0.56
N SER A 14 25.39 3.30 -0.70
CA SER A 14 26.08 4.33 0.09
C SER A 14 25.67 4.34 1.57
N ASP A 15 24.51 3.75 1.87
CA ASP A 15 23.89 3.80 3.19
C ASP A 15 23.60 2.42 3.79
N GLY A 16 24.30 1.40 3.33
CA GLY A 16 24.08 0.04 3.81
C GLY A 16 25.23 -0.91 3.51
N PRO A 17 25.14 -2.14 4.00
CA PRO A 17 26.18 -3.13 3.73
C PRO A 17 26.20 -3.60 2.29
N LEU A 18 27.34 -4.05 1.85
CA LEU A 18 27.52 -4.74 0.56
C LEU A 18 26.65 -6.00 0.54
N PHE A 19 26.01 -6.28 -0.59
CA PHE A 19 25.24 -7.50 -0.79
C PHE A 19 25.26 -7.89 -2.27
N TYR A 20 24.74 -9.06 -2.59
CA TYR A 20 24.68 -9.57 -3.96
C TYR A 20 23.27 -10.03 -4.30
N THR A 21 22.94 -10.02 -5.59
CA THR A 21 21.72 -10.66 -6.11
C THR A 21 22.10 -11.67 -7.18
N LEU A 22 21.51 -12.86 -7.07
CA LEU A 22 21.73 -13.94 -8.03
C LEU A 22 20.48 -14.11 -8.90
N TYR A 23 20.71 -14.27 -10.19
CA TYR A 23 19.68 -14.54 -11.21
C TYR A 23 20.07 -15.82 -11.94
N GLY A 24 19.32 -16.89 -11.71
CA GLY A 24 19.55 -18.21 -12.31
C GLY A 24 18.54 -18.57 -13.38
N HIS A 25 18.79 -19.65 -14.09
CA HIS A 25 17.97 -20.20 -15.17
C HIS A 25 17.86 -19.25 -16.38
N LEU A 26 18.94 -18.53 -16.64
CA LEU A 26 19.01 -17.57 -17.75
C LEU A 26 19.32 -18.27 -19.09
N SER A 27 19.18 -17.53 -20.19
CA SER A 27 19.58 -18.02 -21.51
C SER A 27 21.10 -17.91 -21.72
N ARG A 28 21.67 -18.86 -22.46
CA ARG A 28 23.10 -18.83 -22.82
C ARG A 28 23.44 -17.61 -23.69
N SER A 29 22.50 -17.16 -24.52
CA SER A 29 22.69 -15.97 -25.35
C SER A 29 22.87 -14.70 -24.52
N SER A 30 22.13 -14.58 -23.43
CA SER A 30 22.25 -13.42 -22.50
C SER A 30 23.65 -13.32 -21.90
N LEU A 31 24.25 -14.45 -21.51
CA LEU A 31 25.57 -14.44 -20.90
C LEU A 31 26.68 -14.03 -21.89
N LYS A 32 26.49 -14.23 -23.19
CA LYS A 32 27.49 -13.83 -24.22
C LYS A 32 27.65 -12.31 -24.34
N ILE A 33 26.61 -11.57 -23.92
CA ILE A 33 26.57 -10.10 -24.03
C ILE A 33 27.12 -9.45 -22.76
N LEU A 34 27.02 -10.14 -21.62
CA LEU A 34 27.42 -9.61 -20.32
C LEU A 34 28.93 -9.81 -20.09
N LYS A 35 29.56 -8.86 -19.39
CA LYS A 35 30.99 -8.93 -19.04
C LYS A 35 31.15 -8.81 -17.52
N ILE A 36 32.08 -9.58 -16.99
CA ILE A 36 32.45 -9.51 -15.58
C ILE A 36 32.95 -8.09 -15.27
N GLY A 37 32.44 -7.48 -14.20
CA GLY A 37 32.77 -6.11 -13.82
C GLY A 37 31.97 -5.04 -14.55
N GLN A 38 31.07 -5.43 -15.45
CA GLN A 38 30.19 -4.48 -16.14
C GLN A 38 29.22 -3.82 -15.14
N LEU A 39 29.10 -2.49 -15.24
CA LEU A 39 28.12 -1.75 -14.45
C LEU A 39 26.71 -1.96 -15.03
N VAL A 40 25.77 -2.38 -14.19
CA VAL A 40 24.36 -2.54 -14.53
C VAL A 40 23.56 -1.46 -13.80
N ARG A 41 22.84 -0.64 -14.55
CA ARG A 41 22.01 0.43 -13.98
C ARG A 41 20.57 -0.03 -13.81
N GLY A 42 19.88 0.53 -12.81
CA GLY A 42 18.47 0.25 -12.61
C GLY A 42 17.64 0.52 -13.86
N GLY A 43 16.76 -0.41 -14.19
CA GLY A 43 15.92 -0.34 -15.39
C GLY A 43 16.53 -0.92 -16.65
N MET A 44 17.82 -1.28 -16.64
CA MET A 44 18.44 -1.93 -17.81
C MET A 44 18.00 -3.40 -17.88
N PRO A 45 17.64 -3.89 -19.08
CA PRO A 45 17.44 -5.33 -19.28
C PRO A 45 18.72 -6.08 -18.93
N LEU A 46 18.64 -7.09 -18.07
CA LEU A 46 19.80 -7.86 -17.63
C LEU A 46 19.98 -9.10 -18.50
N ALA A 47 18.95 -9.91 -18.65
CA ALA A 47 19.02 -11.19 -19.33
C ALA A 47 17.61 -11.69 -19.65
N GLU A 48 17.53 -12.73 -20.46
CA GLU A 48 16.29 -13.46 -20.74
C GLU A 48 16.33 -14.81 -20.02
N THR A 49 15.16 -15.35 -19.70
CA THR A 49 15.05 -16.70 -19.16
C THR A 49 15.43 -17.74 -20.22
N GLY A 50 16.14 -18.76 -19.80
CA GLY A 50 16.51 -19.86 -20.66
C GLY A 50 15.37 -20.86 -20.86
N ASN A 51 15.36 -21.53 -21.99
CA ASN A 51 14.45 -22.67 -22.21
C ASN A 51 14.98 -23.93 -21.47
N SER A 52 14.18 -24.98 -21.41
CA SER A 52 14.50 -26.17 -20.63
C SER A 52 15.80 -26.89 -21.06
N ASN A 53 16.27 -26.69 -22.31
CA ASN A 53 17.50 -27.33 -22.77
C ASN A 53 18.76 -26.61 -22.27
N GLU A 54 18.65 -25.41 -21.72
CA GLU A 54 19.80 -24.61 -21.31
C GLU A 54 19.72 -24.13 -19.85
N ASN A 55 18.56 -24.17 -19.23
CA ASN A 55 18.33 -23.58 -17.91
C ASN A 55 18.39 -24.60 -16.75
N GLY A 56 18.93 -25.80 -17.00
CA GLY A 56 19.00 -26.86 -16.00
C GLY A 56 17.80 -27.81 -16.05
N GLY A 57 17.04 -27.81 -17.13
CA GLY A 57 15.91 -28.74 -17.32
C GLY A 57 14.56 -28.24 -16.74
N TRP A 58 14.48 -26.97 -16.38
CA TRP A 58 13.29 -26.41 -15.73
C TRP A 58 12.36 -25.71 -16.73
N ILE A 59 11.09 -25.57 -16.34
CA ILE A 59 10.17 -24.64 -17.01
C ILE A 59 10.76 -23.24 -16.94
N PRO A 60 10.72 -22.43 -18.02
CA PRO A 60 11.32 -21.08 -17.99
C PRO A 60 10.82 -20.24 -16.82
N HIS A 61 11.74 -19.83 -15.96
CA HIS A 61 11.50 -18.98 -14.81
C HIS A 61 12.83 -18.35 -14.37
N VAL A 62 12.80 -17.40 -13.47
CA VAL A 62 14.01 -16.83 -12.87
C VAL A 62 14.14 -17.33 -11.43
N HIS A 63 15.29 -17.91 -11.09
CA HIS A 63 15.66 -18.09 -9.69
C HIS A 63 16.30 -16.78 -9.22
N PHE A 64 15.75 -16.16 -8.21
CA PHE A 64 16.26 -14.91 -7.65
C PHE A 64 16.61 -15.09 -6.18
N GLN A 65 17.81 -14.65 -5.79
CA GLN A 65 18.31 -14.83 -4.43
C GLN A 65 19.10 -13.58 -4.00
N ILE A 66 18.89 -13.13 -2.76
CA ILE A 66 19.75 -12.12 -2.11
C ILE A 66 20.81 -12.88 -1.33
N ILE A 67 22.05 -12.42 -1.39
CA ILE A 67 23.20 -13.07 -0.74
C ILE A 67 23.98 -11.99 0.00
N LEU A 68 24.18 -12.16 1.29
CA LEU A 68 24.95 -11.22 2.10
C LEU A 68 26.44 -11.52 2.10
N ASP A 69 26.82 -12.77 1.86
CA ASP A 69 28.23 -13.19 1.79
C ASP A 69 28.39 -14.33 0.78
N LEU A 70 29.23 -14.12 -0.21
CA LEU A 70 29.55 -15.15 -1.19
C LEU A 70 30.56 -16.18 -0.69
N PHE A 71 31.20 -15.93 0.45
CA PHE A 71 32.34 -16.70 0.92
C PHE A 71 33.39 -16.82 -0.19
N ASP A 72 33.89 -18.04 -0.45
CA ASP A 72 34.84 -18.29 -1.52
C ASP A 72 34.17 -18.69 -2.85
N SER A 73 32.85 -18.56 -2.95
CA SER A 73 32.10 -18.97 -4.14
C SER A 73 32.38 -18.06 -5.34
N LYS A 74 32.70 -18.66 -6.48
CA LYS A 74 32.97 -17.97 -7.75
C LYS A 74 32.04 -18.52 -8.83
N GLY A 75 31.06 -17.73 -9.24
CA GLY A 75 30.17 -18.08 -10.33
C GLY A 75 29.10 -19.13 -10.03
N ASN A 76 29.09 -19.68 -8.83
CA ASN A 76 28.08 -20.64 -8.39
C ASN A 76 27.81 -20.42 -6.91
N TYR A 77 26.57 -20.64 -6.45
CA TYR A 77 26.19 -20.43 -5.05
C TYR A 77 25.02 -21.36 -4.72
N PRO A 78 24.97 -21.93 -3.52
CA PRO A 78 23.88 -22.87 -3.17
C PRO A 78 22.51 -22.21 -3.22
N GLY A 79 21.57 -22.86 -3.90
CA GLY A 79 20.17 -22.40 -3.95
C GLY A 79 19.22 -23.27 -3.15
N VAL A 80 19.78 -24.33 -2.53
CA VAL A 80 19.03 -25.21 -1.64
C VAL A 80 19.90 -25.55 -0.44
N ALA A 81 19.26 -25.86 0.65
CA ALA A 81 19.92 -26.22 1.90
C ALA A 81 19.24 -27.44 2.55
N LEU A 82 19.99 -28.19 3.33
CA LEU A 82 19.39 -29.22 4.17
C LEU A 82 18.50 -28.55 5.23
N PRO A 83 17.39 -29.18 5.61
CA PRO A 83 16.52 -28.63 6.65
C PRO A 83 17.26 -28.25 7.94
N SER A 84 18.26 -29.00 8.31
CA SER A 84 19.09 -28.76 9.51
C SER A 84 19.93 -27.48 9.40
N GLN A 85 20.19 -27.00 8.17
CA GLN A 85 21.01 -25.81 7.90
C GLN A 85 20.18 -24.59 7.56
N GLN A 86 18.86 -24.71 7.49
CA GLN A 86 17.97 -23.68 7.00
C GLN A 86 18.13 -22.34 7.73
N LYS A 87 18.29 -22.39 9.06
CA LYS A 87 18.46 -21.16 9.87
C LYS A 87 19.72 -20.39 9.48
N VAL A 88 20.80 -21.10 9.24
CA VAL A 88 22.08 -20.48 8.84
C VAL A 88 21.94 -19.86 7.46
N TRP A 89 21.43 -20.65 6.49
CA TRP A 89 21.28 -20.14 5.12
C TRP A 89 20.31 -18.97 5.05
N ASN A 90 19.23 -18.95 5.83
CA ASN A 90 18.29 -17.83 5.85
C ASN A 90 18.90 -16.55 6.44
N SER A 91 19.94 -16.66 7.27
CA SER A 91 20.65 -15.48 7.77
C SER A 91 21.63 -14.91 6.74
N ILE A 92 22.12 -15.74 5.82
CA ILE A 92 23.06 -15.35 4.76
C ILE A 92 22.30 -14.96 3.48
N CYS A 93 21.19 -15.66 3.22
CA CYS A 93 20.33 -15.46 2.06
C CYS A 93 18.93 -15.07 2.56
N PRO A 94 18.74 -13.80 2.92
CA PRO A 94 17.44 -13.36 3.41
C PRO A 94 16.37 -13.45 2.33
N ASP A 95 15.11 -13.53 2.76
CA ASP A 95 13.96 -13.63 1.88
C ASP A 95 13.92 -12.43 0.92
N PRO A 96 14.03 -12.66 -0.40
CA PRO A 96 13.99 -11.56 -1.37
C PRO A 96 12.59 -10.98 -1.56
N GLY A 97 11.58 -11.56 -0.95
CA GLY A 97 10.19 -11.16 -1.12
C GLY A 97 9.96 -9.68 -0.93
N PHE A 98 10.66 -9.06 0.04
CA PHE A 98 10.50 -7.65 0.30
C PHE A 98 11.01 -6.77 -0.87
N MET A 99 12.12 -7.15 -1.49
CA MET A 99 12.68 -6.41 -2.65
C MET A 99 11.81 -6.58 -3.89
N LEU A 100 11.18 -7.75 -4.02
CA LEU A 100 10.32 -8.08 -5.15
C LEU A 100 8.87 -7.62 -4.94
N GLY A 101 8.58 -7.01 -3.79
CA GLY A 101 7.21 -6.64 -3.43
C GLY A 101 6.33 -7.85 -3.08
N LEU A 102 6.96 -9.00 -2.80
CA LEU A 102 6.28 -10.25 -2.46
C LEU A 102 6.28 -10.45 -0.94
N ASN A 103 5.91 -9.42 -0.20
CA ASN A 103 5.93 -9.52 1.27
C ASN A 103 5.05 -10.68 1.73
N LYS A 104 5.66 -11.63 2.38
CA LYS A 104 4.98 -12.76 3.03
C LYS A 104 4.24 -12.36 4.31
N ARG A 105 3.47 -11.29 4.27
CA ARG A 105 2.40 -11.12 5.25
C ARG A 105 1.21 -11.92 4.74
N GLY A 106 1.30 -13.21 4.95
CA GLY A 106 0.32 -14.16 4.43
C GLY A 106 1.02 -15.24 3.63
N THR A 107 1.94 -15.99 4.26
CA THR A 107 2.23 -17.35 3.79
C THR A 107 0.89 -18.04 3.60
N SER A 108 0.72 -18.69 2.50
CA SER A 108 -0.44 -19.48 2.12
C SER A 108 -0.70 -20.64 3.11
N LYS A 109 -1.04 -20.31 4.32
CA LYS A 109 -2.01 -21.15 5.04
C LYS A 109 -3.25 -20.99 4.19
N GLU A 110 -3.72 -22.05 3.61
CA GLU A 110 -4.98 -22.06 2.87
C GLU A 110 -5.96 -21.12 3.58
N ILE A 111 -6.22 -19.98 2.94
CA ILE A 111 -7.16 -19.02 3.51
C ILE A 111 -8.53 -19.64 3.30
N ASN A 112 -9.04 -20.24 4.36
CA ASN A 112 -10.39 -20.76 4.33
C ASN A 112 -11.36 -19.57 4.45
N TYR A 113 -11.98 -19.21 3.34
CA TYR A 113 -12.90 -18.07 3.23
C TYR A 113 -14.02 -18.16 4.28
N GLU A 114 -14.67 -19.32 4.38
CA GLU A 114 -15.80 -19.50 5.30
C GLU A 114 -15.39 -19.29 6.75
N LYS A 115 -14.23 -19.82 7.12
CA LYS A 115 -13.68 -19.65 8.48
C LYS A 115 -13.35 -18.19 8.76
N LEU A 116 -12.75 -17.49 7.78
CA LEU A 116 -12.41 -16.07 7.94
C LEU A 116 -13.68 -15.21 8.04
N PHE A 117 -14.65 -15.47 7.17
CA PHE A 117 -15.94 -14.76 7.15
C PHE A 117 -16.69 -14.96 8.47
N LYS A 118 -16.75 -16.21 8.97
CA LYS A 118 -17.39 -16.52 10.26
C LYS A 118 -16.70 -15.79 11.41
N ARG A 119 -15.38 -15.77 11.42
CA ARG A 119 -14.61 -15.03 12.43
C ARG A 119 -14.95 -13.54 12.39
N ARG A 120 -14.98 -12.97 11.18
CA ARG A 120 -15.34 -11.56 10.98
C ARG A 120 -16.74 -11.27 11.53
N SER A 121 -17.71 -12.08 11.17
CA SER A 121 -19.12 -11.89 11.58
C SER A 121 -19.33 -12.00 13.09
N ASN A 122 -18.45 -12.73 13.78
CA ASN A 122 -18.51 -12.87 15.24
C ASN A 122 -17.90 -11.67 15.99
N ILE A 123 -17.08 -10.86 15.30
CA ILE A 123 -16.28 -9.81 15.96
C ILE A 123 -16.77 -8.41 15.58
N PHE A 124 -17.07 -8.21 14.31
CA PHE A 124 -17.52 -6.89 13.83
C PHE A 124 -19.04 -6.76 13.92
N GLY A 125 -19.51 -5.56 14.19
CA GLY A 125 -20.93 -5.27 14.28
C GLY A 125 -21.67 -5.64 12.97
N PRO A 126 -22.91 -6.15 13.07
CA PRO A 126 -23.62 -6.62 11.89
C PRO A 126 -23.95 -5.52 10.87
N SER A 127 -23.96 -4.27 11.30
CA SER A 127 -24.17 -3.12 10.41
C SER A 127 -22.94 -2.81 9.54
N LEU A 128 -21.76 -3.39 9.85
CA LEU A 128 -20.56 -3.21 9.04
C LEU A 128 -20.61 -4.20 7.86
N SER A 129 -21.43 -3.86 6.87
CA SER A 129 -21.66 -4.70 5.69
C SER A 129 -20.43 -4.81 4.79
N LEU A 130 -20.41 -5.83 3.96
CA LEU A 130 -19.46 -5.98 2.86
C LEU A 130 -20.17 -5.57 1.56
N ASN A 131 -19.43 -4.92 0.65
CA ASN A 131 -20.04 -4.33 -0.54
C ASN A 131 -20.41 -5.35 -1.62
N TYR A 132 -19.82 -6.54 -1.56
CA TYR A 132 -19.99 -7.56 -2.61
C TYR A 132 -20.61 -8.83 -2.07
N LYS A 133 -21.44 -9.51 -2.89
CA LYS A 133 -21.99 -10.83 -2.53
C LYS A 133 -20.88 -11.84 -2.26
N ASN A 134 -19.83 -11.80 -3.08
CA ASN A 134 -18.63 -12.63 -2.90
C ASN A 134 -17.47 -11.71 -2.55
N PRO A 135 -17.27 -11.37 -1.27
CA PRO A 135 -16.24 -10.44 -0.87
C PRO A 135 -14.83 -10.94 -1.18
N LEU A 136 -13.99 -10.05 -1.68
CA LEU A 136 -12.60 -10.35 -1.98
C LEU A 136 -11.75 -10.40 -0.71
N ILE A 137 -10.81 -11.34 -0.66
CA ILE A 137 -9.79 -11.38 0.40
C ILE A 137 -8.54 -10.70 -0.16
N ILE A 138 -8.42 -9.41 0.06
CA ILE A 138 -7.30 -8.62 -0.45
C ILE A 138 -6.13 -8.76 0.53
N LEU A 139 -4.97 -9.12 0.00
CA LEU A 139 -3.73 -9.28 0.79
C LEU A 139 -2.72 -8.17 0.53
N GLN A 140 -2.77 -7.53 -0.63
CA GLN A 140 -1.77 -6.55 -1.01
C GLN A 140 -2.36 -5.47 -1.89
N GLY A 141 -1.81 -4.26 -1.77
CA GLY A 141 -2.07 -3.17 -2.71
C GLY A 141 -0.75 -2.67 -3.27
N ARG A 142 -0.71 -2.38 -4.58
CA ARG A 142 0.49 -1.86 -5.24
C ARG A 142 0.08 -0.88 -6.34
N ALA A 143 0.54 0.34 -6.22
CA ALA A 143 0.18 1.43 -7.13
C ALA A 143 -1.35 1.49 -7.28
N GLN A 144 -1.90 1.32 -8.46
CA GLN A 144 -3.34 1.38 -8.71
C GLN A 144 -4.05 0.03 -8.54
N SER A 145 -3.36 -1.01 -8.10
CA SER A 145 -3.90 -2.38 -8.08
C SER A 145 -4.05 -2.96 -6.69
N LEU A 146 -5.08 -3.75 -6.49
CA LEU A 146 -5.26 -4.65 -5.35
C LEU A 146 -4.95 -6.08 -5.80
N ILE A 147 -4.44 -6.89 -4.88
CA ILE A 147 -4.07 -8.28 -5.17
C ILE A 147 -4.72 -9.16 -4.10
N ASP A 148 -5.46 -10.16 -4.52
CA ASP A 148 -6.15 -11.06 -3.60
C ASP A 148 -5.28 -12.25 -3.18
N HIS A 149 -5.87 -13.13 -2.38
CA HIS A 149 -5.20 -14.31 -1.81
C HIS A 149 -4.83 -15.37 -2.87
N GLU A 150 -5.41 -15.29 -4.06
CA GLU A 150 -5.09 -16.17 -5.19
C GLU A 150 -4.07 -15.54 -6.15
N GLY A 151 -3.67 -14.29 -5.86
CA GLY A 151 -2.74 -13.54 -6.71
C GLY A 151 -3.41 -12.83 -7.88
N GLN A 152 -4.74 -12.76 -7.89
CA GLN A 152 -5.49 -12.07 -8.95
C GLN A 152 -5.41 -10.56 -8.74
N PHE A 153 -5.19 -9.82 -9.82
CA PHE A 153 -5.08 -8.36 -9.82
C PHE A 153 -6.42 -7.71 -10.13
N TYR A 154 -6.73 -6.65 -9.38
CA TYR A 154 -7.92 -5.82 -9.58
C TYR A 154 -7.49 -4.35 -9.68
N LEU A 155 -7.97 -3.64 -10.67
CA LEU A 155 -7.79 -2.20 -10.74
C LEU A 155 -8.65 -1.56 -9.64
N ASP A 156 -8.04 -0.78 -8.77
CA ASP A 156 -8.76 -0.14 -7.67
C ASP A 156 -9.35 1.19 -8.13
N CYS A 157 -10.64 1.19 -8.39
CA CYS A 157 -11.40 2.39 -8.75
C CYS A 157 -12.29 2.89 -7.61
N VAL A 158 -12.08 2.38 -6.38
CA VAL A 158 -12.94 2.66 -5.23
C VAL A 158 -12.19 3.35 -4.09
N ASN A 159 -10.98 2.90 -3.75
CA ASN A 159 -10.26 3.42 -2.59
C ASN A 159 -9.75 4.85 -2.85
N ASN A 160 -10.38 5.81 -2.21
CA ASN A 160 -10.05 7.23 -2.35
C ASN A 160 -9.02 7.72 -1.31
N VAL A 161 -8.46 6.83 -0.51
CA VAL A 161 -7.46 7.17 0.53
C VAL A 161 -6.04 7.11 -0.03
N ALA A 162 -5.78 6.20 -0.95
CA ALA A 162 -4.45 5.98 -1.51
C ALA A 162 -4.21 6.88 -2.75
N HIS A 163 -4.20 8.20 -2.56
CA HIS A 163 -4.12 9.20 -3.65
C HIS A 163 -2.92 9.01 -4.58
N VAL A 164 -1.79 8.53 -4.05
CA VAL A 164 -0.57 8.28 -4.83
C VAL A 164 -0.37 6.78 -5.11
N GLY A 165 -1.43 6.00 -4.89
CA GLY A 165 -1.40 4.56 -5.05
C GLY A 165 -1.02 3.82 -3.77
N HIS A 166 -1.35 2.55 -3.75
CA HIS A 166 -1.07 1.66 -2.61
C HIS A 166 0.43 1.47 -2.44
N SER A 167 0.87 1.45 -1.19
CA SER A 167 2.26 1.12 -0.81
C SER A 167 3.30 2.00 -1.51
N HIS A 168 3.00 3.30 -1.68
CA HIS A 168 3.94 4.21 -2.34
C HIS A 168 5.26 4.28 -1.57
N PRO A 169 6.41 4.00 -2.21
CA PRO A 169 7.69 3.85 -1.48
C PRO A 169 8.08 5.08 -0.66
N SER A 170 7.94 6.30 -1.21
CA SER A 170 8.32 7.53 -0.49
C SER A 170 7.43 7.76 0.73
N VAL A 171 6.12 7.47 0.63
CA VAL A 171 5.18 7.61 1.76
C VAL A 171 5.54 6.59 2.85
N SER A 172 5.74 5.34 2.45
CA SER A 172 6.10 4.26 3.39
C SER A 172 7.42 4.58 4.11
N LYS A 173 8.42 5.05 3.36
CA LYS A 173 9.71 5.43 3.93
C LYS A 173 9.56 6.58 4.93
N ALA A 174 8.84 7.64 4.58
CA ALA A 174 8.64 8.80 5.45
C ALA A 174 7.95 8.40 6.77
N LEU A 175 6.93 7.52 6.69
CA LEU A 175 6.25 7.00 7.87
C LEU A 175 7.20 6.21 8.78
N VAL A 176 8.00 5.32 8.19
CA VAL A 176 8.97 4.50 8.93
C VAL A 176 10.02 5.41 9.59
N ASP A 177 10.61 6.31 8.82
CA ASP A 177 11.65 7.22 9.32
C ASP A 177 11.12 8.03 10.51
N GLN A 178 9.95 8.66 10.36
CA GLN A 178 9.36 9.48 11.41
C GLN A 178 8.99 8.66 12.66
N SER A 179 8.55 7.41 12.47
CA SER A 179 8.15 6.56 13.60
C SER A 179 9.32 6.24 14.55
N TYR A 180 10.56 6.26 14.04
CA TYR A 180 11.77 6.08 14.86
C TYR A 180 12.20 7.36 15.57
N VAL A 181 11.69 8.52 15.16
CA VAL A 181 12.11 9.80 15.71
C VAL A 181 11.13 10.30 16.78
N LEU A 182 9.86 10.43 16.40
CA LEU A 182 8.87 11.02 17.31
C LEU A 182 7.45 10.74 16.80
N ASN A 183 6.60 10.28 17.70
CA ASN A 183 5.16 10.20 17.51
C ASN A 183 4.51 10.83 18.75
N THR A 184 4.00 12.06 18.62
CA THR A 184 3.41 12.79 19.73
C THR A 184 2.20 13.60 19.28
N ASN A 185 1.56 14.27 20.23
CA ASN A 185 0.38 15.10 19.98
C ASN A 185 0.76 16.59 19.84
N THR A 186 -0.24 17.43 19.63
CA THR A 186 -0.10 18.86 19.34
C THR A 186 0.28 19.72 20.55
N ARG A 187 0.52 19.13 21.72
CA ARG A 187 0.96 19.88 22.92
C ARG A 187 2.36 20.44 22.78
N TYR A 188 3.13 19.90 21.85
CA TYR A 188 4.53 20.28 21.66
C TYR A 188 4.72 20.89 20.28
N ILE A 189 5.57 21.90 20.19
CA ILE A 189 5.92 22.50 18.90
C ILE A 189 6.73 21.46 18.10
N ASN A 190 6.31 21.22 16.86
CA ASN A 190 6.97 20.29 15.97
C ASN A 190 7.05 20.88 14.57
N ASN A 191 8.25 20.96 14.02
CA ASN A 191 8.50 21.59 12.74
C ASN A 191 7.71 20.96 11.58
N ILE A 192 7.59 19.63 11.57
CA ILE A 192 6.92 18.89 10.49
C ILE A 192 5.44 19.31 10.38
N ASN A 193 4.77 19.45 11.54
CA ASN A 193 3.36 19.86 11.56
C ASN A 193 3.20 21.28 11.01
N ILE A 194 4.12 22.17 11.37
CA ILE A 194 4.09 23.57 10.92
C ILE A 194 4.34 23.64 9.41
N GLU A 195 5.39 23.00 8.93
CA GLU A 195 5.72 22.96 7.49
C GLU A 195 4.59 22.38 6.66
N TYR A 196 3.93 21.33 7.15
CA TYR A 196 2.79 20.74 6.46
C TYR A 196 1.62 21.72 6.39
N ALA A 197 1.30 22.38 7.52
CA ALA A 197 0.21 23.34 7.60
C ALA A 197 0.47 24.55 6.65
N GLU A 198 1.70 25.06 6.66
CA GLU A 198 2.11 26.16 5.76
C GLU A 198 1.96 25.77 4.29
N ARG A 199 2.49 24.58 3.93
CA ARG A 199 2.38 24.09 2.54
C ARG A 199 0.92 23.91 2.12
N LEU A 200 0.08 23.40 3.04
CA LEU A 200 -1.35 23.23 2.75
C LEU A 200 -2.04 24.55 2.55
N CYS A 201 -1.86 25.51 3.47
CA CYS A 201 -2.50 26.85 3.37
C CYS A 201 -2.07 27.58 2.11
N ASN A 202 -0.81 27.45 1.69
CA ASN A 202 -0.30 28.09 0.47
C ASN A 202 -0.96 27.58 -0.82
N LEU A 203 -1.74 26.51 -0.77
CA LEU A 203 -2.51 26.03 -1.94
C LEU A 203 -3.87 26.70 -2.07
N PHE A 204 -4.27 27.50 -1.08
CA PHE A 204 -5.58 28.16 -1.05
C PHE A 204 -5.44 29.65 -1.29
N PRO A 205 -6.50 30.29 -1.85
CA PRO A 205 -6.49 31.75 -2.02
C PRO A 205 -6.61 32.46 -0.68
N GLU A 206 -6.08 33.68 -0.61
CA GLU A 206 -6.30 34.55 0.55
C GLU A 206 -7.80 34.78 0.77
N PRO A 207 -8.29 34.85 2.01
CA PRO A 207 -7.56 34.84 3.27
C PRO A 207 -7.52 33.46 3.96
N LEU A 208 -7.59 32.34 3.22
CA LEU A 208 -7.65 30.99 3.77
C LEU A 208 -6.24 30.52 4.20
N ASN A 209 -5.74 31.09 5.28
CA ASN A 209 -4.38 30.90 5.75
C ASN A 209 -4.28 30.18 7.11
N THR A 210 -5.36 29.53 7.51
CA THR A 210 -5.42 28.78 8.79
C THR A 210 -6.04 27.41 8.54
N CYS A 211 -5.45 26.37 9.11
CA CYS A 211 -5.99 25.02 8.98
C CYS A 211 -6.06 24.31 10.33
N PHE A 212 -6.92 23.31 10.41
CA PHE A 212 -7.05 22.41 11.53
C PHE A 212 -6.79 21.00 11.05
N LEU A 213 -5.86 20.28 11.71
CA LEU A 213 -5.53 18.90 11.40
C LEU A 213 -6.29 18.01 12.38
N VAL A 214 -7.06 17.07 11.85
CA VAL A 214 -7.90 16.15 12.62
C VAL A 214 -7.69 14.71 12.10
N CYS A 215 -8.30 13.73 12.77
CA CYS A 215 -8.00 12.32 12.48
C CYS A 215 -8.87 11.70 11.38
N SER A 216 -9.93 12.39 10.96
CA SER A 216 -10.84 11.85 9.94
C SER A 216 -11.63 12.96 9.25
N GLY A 217 -12.19 12.64 8.08
CA GLY A 217 -13.12 13.55 7.39
C GLY A 217 -14.36 13.83 8.23
N SER A 218 -14.84 12.86 9.01
CA SER A 218 -15.97 13.07 9.93
C SER A 218 -15.64 14.12 10.97
N GLU A 219 -14.45 14.07 11.56
CA GLU A 219 -14.02 15.09 12.53
C GLU A 219 -13.84 16.46 11.86
N ALA A 220 -13.33 16.48 10.63
CA ALA A 220 -13.17 17.72 9.88
C ALA A 220 -14.51 18.41 9.63
N ASN A 221 -15.51 17.65 9.18
CA ASN A 221 -16.85 18.20 8.93
C ASN A 221 -17.55 18.59 10.22
N GLU A 222 -17.40 17.80 11.29
CA GLU A 222 -17.94 18.14 12.62
C GLU A 222 -17.37 19.49 13.11
N LEU A 223 -16.06 19.68 12.97
CA LEU A 223 -15.40 20.93 13.36
C LEU A 223 -15.84 22.10 12.46
N ALA A 224 -15.98 21.87 11.14
CA ALA A 224 -16.46 22.89 10.21
C ALA A 224 -17.85 23.39 10.57
N LEU A 225 -18.78 22.46 10.90
CA LEU A 225 -20.11 22.82 11.35
C LEU A 225 -20.08 23.65 12.63
N ARG A 226 -19.26 23.25 13.61
CA ARG A 226 -19.11 23.97 14.87
C ARG A 226 -18.59 25.40 14.63
N LEU A 227 -17.60 25.55 13.75
CA LEU A 227 -17.05 26.87 13.40
C LEU A 227 -18.10 27.74 12.70
N ALA A 228 -18.85 27.15 11.76
CA ALA A 228 -19.92 27.86 11.04
C ALA A 228 -21.02 28.32 11.99
N TYR A 229 -21.47 27.45 12.89
CA TYR A 229 -22.49 27.78 13.90
C TYR A 229 -22.01 28.89 14.84
N ALA A 230 -20.76 28.78 15.32
CA ALA A 230 -20.19 29.79 16.22
C ALA A 230 -20.05 31.16 15.54
N PHE A 231 -19.71 31.17 14.26
CA PHE A 231 -19.52 32.41 13.52
C PHE A 231 -20.86 33.07 13.11
N SER A 232 -21.80 32.27 12.59
CA SER A 232 -23.05 32.77 12.03
C SER A 232 -24.16 32.95 13.06
N GLY A 233 -24.11 32.20 14.14
CA GLY A 233 -25.23 32.10 15.10
C GLY A 233 -26.41 31.32 14.52
N GLN A 234 -26.26 30.68 13.36
CA GLN A 234 -27.30 29.95 12.65
C GLN A 234 -26.95 28.47 12.54
N LYS A 235 -27.97 27.64 12.48
CA LYS A 235 -27.79 26.16 12.42
C LYS A 235 -28.12 25.58 11.04
N ASP A 236 -28.91 26.29 10.25
CA ASP A 236 -29.37 25.81 8.94
C ASP A 236 -28.22 25.51 8.00
N VAL A 237 -28.32 24.34 7.34
CA VAL A 237 -27.29 23.85 6.41
C VAL A 237 -27.97 23.39 5.12
N ILE A 238 -27.38 23.75 3.98
CA ILE A 238 -27.83 23.27 2.67
C ILE A 238 -26.90 22.11 2.28
N VAL A 239 -27.49 20.99 1.86
CA VAL A 239 -26.75 19.79 1.43
C VAL A 239 -27.23 19.33 0.05
N VAL A 240 -26.36 18.67 -0.70
CA VAL A 240 -26.71 18.14 -2.03
C VAL A 240 -27.25 16.73 -1.86
N GLU A 241 -28.32 16.39 -2.59
CA GLU A 241 -28.91 15.03 -2.55
C GLU A 241 -27.85 13.94 -2.75
N GLU A 242 -28.04 12.80 -2.11
CA GLU A 242 -27.14 11.64 -2.12
C GLU A 242 -25.76 11.89 -1.48
N ALA A 243 -25.47 13.09 -0.98
CA ALA A 243 -24.18 13.39 -0.36
C ALA A 243 -23.94 12.60 0.94
N TYR A 244 -22.67 12.30 1.21
CA TYR A 244 -22.22 11.69 2.46
C TYR A 244 -21.13 12.56 3.09
N HIS A 245 -21.31 12.92 4.35
CA HIS A 245 -20.42 13.85 5.03
C HIS A 245 -19.69 13.26 6.25
N GLY A 246 -19.99 12.04 6.61
CA GLY A 246 -19.31 11.38 7.73
C GLY A 246 -20.25 10.57 8.61
N ASN A 247 -19.71 10.07 9.72
CA ASN A 247 -20.40 9.11 10.57
C ASN A 247 -20.50 9.54 12.06
N THR A 248 -20.37 10.83 12.34
CA THR A 248 -20.77 11.40 13.65
C THR A 248 -22.25 11.77 13.59
N ILE A 249 -22.86 12.04 14.74
CA ILE A 249 -24.30 12.36 14.81
C ILE A 249 -24.66 13.53 13.87
N ALA A 250 -23.95 14.66 14.00
CA ALA A 250 -24.24 15.82 13.15
C ALA A 250 -23.96 15.52 11.66
N ASN A 251 -22.95 14.73 11.35
CA ASN A 251 -22.64 14.37 9.96
C ASN A 251 -23.68 13.42 9.36
N ILE A 252 -24.27 12.54 10.16
CA ILE A 252 -25.39 11.67 9.72
C ILE A 252 -26.59 12.56 9.39
N ASP A 253 -26.89 13.53 10.26
CA ASP A 253 -28.00 14.48 10.07
C ASP A 253 -27.90 15.24 8.74
N ILE A 254 -26.68 15.63 8.33
CA ILE A 254 -26.43 16.37 7.08
C ILE A 254 -26.08 15.47 5.89
N SER A 255 -26.23 14.14 6.02
CA SER A 255 -25.88 13.19 4.94
C SER A 255 -27.15 12.57 4.35
N PRO A 256 -27.68 13.11 3.22
CA PRO A 256 -28.85 12.48 2.56
C PRO A 256 -28.66 11.00 2.28
N TYR A 257 -27.45 10.56 1.91
CA TYR A 257 -27.11 9.15 1.75
C TYR A 257 -27.46 8.34 3.00
N LYS A 258 -27.39 8.94 4.21
CA LYS A 258 -27.66 8.26 5.48
C LYS A 258 -29.10 8.43 5.94
N HIS A 259 -29.56 9.70 6.06
CA HIS A 259 -30.88 9.94 6.65
C HIS A 259 -32.04 9.56 5.71
N ASN A 260 -31.82 9.48 4.40
CA ASN A 260 -32.78 8.95 3.43
C ASN A 260 -32.57 7.45 3.14
N GLY A 261 -31.46 6.86 3.62
CA GLY A 261 -31.13 5.45 3.41
C GLY A 261 -31.81 4.50 4.39
N PRO A 262 -31.52 3.19 4.28
CA PRO A 262 -32.13 2.20 5.19
C PRO A 262 -31.83 2.50 6.68
N GLY A 263 -32.88 2.67 7.45
CA GLY A 263 -32.80 2.99 8.88
C GLY A 263 -32.68 4.47 9.19
N GLY A 264 -32.74 5.32 8.16
CA GLY A 264 -32.78 6.78 8.35
C GLY A 264 -34.19 7.27 8.69
N GLU A 265 -34.24 8.45 9.31
CA GLU A 265 -35.52 9.07 9.76
C GLU A 265 -35.79 10.37 8.99
N GLY A 266 -35.08 10.59 7.88
CA GLY A 266 -35.16 11.83 7.12
C GLY A 266 -34.28 12.94 7.71
N PRO A 267 -34.20 14.10 7.04
CA PRO A 267 -33.40 15.22 7.53
C PRO A 267 -34.07 15.94 8.72
N PRO A 268 -33.28 16.43 9.68
CA PRO A 268 -33.82 17.38 10.66
C PRO A 268 -34.31 18.68 10.00
N GLU A 269 -35.14 19.43 10.72
CA GLU A 269 -35.74 20.71 10.21
C GLU A 269 -34.72 21.74 9.74
N TRP A 270 -33.50 21.70 10.27
CA TRP A 270 -32.44 22.65 9.96
C TRP A 270 -31.56 22.21 8.77
N VAL A 271 -31.86 21.06 8.14
CA VAL A 271 -31.12 20.54 6.99
C VAL A 271 -31.97 20.65 5.73
N HIS A 272 -31.48 21.36 4.73
CA HIS A 272 -32.21 21.67 3.50
C HIS A 272 -31.49 21.00 2.31
N GLU A 273 -32.16 20.03 1.68
CA GLU A 273 -31.60 19.32 0.52
C GLU A 273 -31.87 20.10 -0.77
N ILE A 274 -30.85 20.15 -1.63
CA ILE A 274 -30.99 20.66 -3.00
C ILE A 274 -30.63 19.55 -3.99
N PRO A 275 -31.20 19.58 -5.20
CA PRO A 275 -30.87 18.55 -6.19
C PRO A 275 -29.41 18.55 -6.58
N MET A 276 -28.90 17.36 -6.98
CA MET A 276 -27.57 17.24 -7.59
C MET A 276 -27.50 18.13 -8.83
N PRO A 277 -26.48 18.98 -8.98
CA PRO A 277 -26.33 19.82 -10.17
C PRO A 277 -25.90 18.98 -11.37
N TYR A 278 -26.85 18.54 -12.20
CA TYR A 278 -26.58 17.79 -13.42
C TYR A 278 -26.28 18.76 -14.57
N VAL A 279 -25.21 18.52 -15.24
CA VAL A 279 -24.88 19.27 -16.44
C VAL A 279 -25.44 18.49 -17.62
N UNK A 280 -26.37 19.11 -18.12
CA UNK A 280 -26.97 18.45 -19.21
C UNK A 280 -26.07 18.54 -20.37
N UNK A 281 -25.86 17.65 -20.78
CA UNK A 281 -25.00 17.63 -21.92
C UNK A 281 -25.64 17.92 -23.11
#